data_48c8dee0f6c871d989117d5bb67fb3ef
#
_entry.id   48c8dee0f6c871d989117d5bb67fb3ef
#
_cell.length_a   1.000
_cell.length_b   1.000
_cell.length_c   1.000
_cell.angle_alpha   90.00
_cell.angle_beta   90.00
_cell.angle_gamma   90.00
#
_symmetry.space_group_name_H-M   'P 1'
#
loop_
_entity.id
_entity.type
_entity.pdbx_description
1 polymer ?
#
loop_
_entity_poly.entity_id
_entity_poly.type
_entity_poly.pdbx_seq_one_letter_code
_entity_poly.pdbx_strand_id
1 'polypeptide(L)'
;MHLSKYYISHLINRKLGQNFNEYINSLRISEACAFLRETDKKIAEISEEVGFGTIRSFNRSFKQTTGISPAEYRLNVTELKRIKK
;
A
#
# COMPACT_ATOMS: atom_id res chain seq x y z
N MET A 1 -15.25 12.60 0.05
CA MET A 1 -15.82 11.33 0.22
C MET A 1 -15.29 10.30 -0.76
N HIS A 2 -15.20 9.14 -0.37
CA HIS A 2 -14.66 8.13 -1.25
C HIS A 2 -15.53 6.90 -1.23
N LEU A 3 -15.44 6.17 -2.31
CA LEU A 3 -16.22 4.97 -2.46
C LEU A 3 -15.68 3.89 -1.55
N SER A 4 -16.57 3.00 -1.18
CA SER A 4 -16.16 1.87 -0.40
C SER A 4 -15.23 0.99 -1.21
N LYS A 5 -14.24 0.43 -0.53
CA LYS A 5 -13.30 -0.47 -1.20
C LYS A 5 -14.02 -1.68 -1.77
N TYR A 6 -15.04 -2.12 -1.08
CA TYR A 6 -15.79 -3.27 -1.55
C TYR A 6 -16.48 -2.98 -2.88
N TYR A 7 -17.03 -1.80 -2.99
CA TYR A 7 -17.73 -1.44 -4.20
C TYR A 7 -16.78 -1.41 -5.39
N ILE A 8 -15.64 -0.78 -5.21
CA ILE A 8 -14.65 -0.68 -6.28
C ILE A 8 -14.13 -2.05 -6.68
N SER A 9 -13.80 -2.86 -5.70
CA SER A 9 -13.28 -4.20 -5.96
C SER A 9 -14.28 -5.04 -6.74
N HIS A 10 -15.53 -4.94 -6.35
CA HIS A 10 -16.57 -5.71 -7.01
C HIS A 10 -16.69 -5.32 -8.49
N LEU A 11 -16.65 -4.03 -8.75
CA LEU A 11 -16.74 -3.53 -10.10
C LEU A 11 -15.59 -4.00 -10.95
N ILE A 12 -14.38 -3.86 -10.44
CA ILE A 12 -13.18 -4.25 -11.16
C ILE A 12 -13.19 -5.73 -11.47
N ASN A 13 -13.54 -6.52 -10.48
CA ASN A 13 -13.53 -7.96 -10.64
C ASN A 13 -14.50 -8.40 -11.75
N ARG A 14 -15.65 -7.78 -11.81
CA ARG A 14 -16.64 -8.14 -12.79
C ARG A 14 -16.25 -7.70 -14.19
N LYS A 15 -15.70 -6.52 -14.31
CA LYS A 15 -15.41 -5.97 -15.63
C LYS A 15 -14.13 -6.47 -16.24
N LEU A 16 -13.10 -6.61 -15.42
CA LEU A 16 -11.79 -6.96 -15.94
C LEU A 16 -11.43 -8.42 -15.77
N GLY A 17 -12.19 -9.14 -14.98
CA GLY A 17 -11.87 -10.53 -14.71
C GLY A 17 -10.57 -10.69 -13.96
N GLN A 18 -10.14 -9.63 -13.30
CA GLN A 18 -8.90 -9.62 -12.58
C GLN A 18 -8.98 -10.41 -11.29
N ASN A 19 -7.84 -10.89 -10.82
CA ASN A 19 -7.80 -11.58 -9.54
C ASN A 19 -8.20 -10.60 -8.44
N PHE A 20 -9.26 -10.95 -7.72
CA PHE A 20 -9.79 -10.08 -6.68
C PHE A 20 -8.76 -9.78 -5.61
N ASN A 21 -8.04 -10.82 -5.17
CA ASN A 21 -7.06 -10.64 -4.12
C ASN A 21 -5.91 -9.74 -4.55
N GLU A 22 -5.48 -9.89 -5.78
CA GLU A 22 -4.41 -9.04 -6.30
C GLU A 22 -4.82 -7.58 -6.32
N TYR A 23 -6.05 -7.33 -6.72
CA TYR A 23 -6.54 -5.96 -6.78
C TYR A 23 -6.65 -5.37 -5.38
N ILE A 24 -7.18 -6.12 -4.45
CA ILE A 24 -7.29 -5.66 -3.06
C ILE A 24 -5.92 -5.36 -2.48
N ASN A 25 -4.95 -6.24 -2.76
CA ASN A 25 -3.60 -6.01 -2.25
C ASN A 25 -3.00 -4.73 -2.83
N SER A 26 -3.25 -4.47 -4.11
CA SER A 26 -2.77 -3.24 -4.73
C SER A 26 -3.33 -2.00 -4.03
N LEU A 27 -4.61 -2.05 -3.70
CA LEU A 27 -5.22 -0.94 -2.98
C LEU A 27 -4.60 -0.76 -1.60
N ARG A 28 -4.36 -1.86 -0.92
CA ARG A 28 -3.74 -1.79 0.40
C ARG A 28 -2.34 -1.21 0.33
N ILE A 29 -1.59 -1.60 -0.69
CA ILE A 29 -0.24 -1.07 -0.85
C ILE A 29 -0.29 0.42 -1.17
N SER A 30 -1.25 0.82 -1.98
CA SER A 30 -1.41 2.24 -2.30
C SER A 30 -1.67 3.06 -1.05
N GLU A 31 -2.52 2.56 -0.17
CA GLU A 31 -2.79 3.21 1.11
C GLU A 31 -1.53 3.25 1.97
N ALA A 32 -0.79 2.15 1.97
CA ALA A 32 0.44 2.09 2.75
C ALA A 32 1.43 3.14 2.29
N CYS A 33 1.52 3.34 0.98
CA CYS A 33 2.42 4.37 0.46
C CYS A 33 2.07 5.75 1.01
N ALA A 34 0.79 6.05 1.10
CA ALA A 34 0.36 7.32 1.65
C ALA A 34 0.78 7.46 3.12
N PHE A 35 0.58 6.39 3.90
CA PHE A 35 1.01 6.41 5.30
C PHE A 35 2.52 6.61 5.41
N LEU A 36 3.27 5.95 4.55
CA LEU A 36 4.71 6.05 4.60
C LEU A 36 5.19 7.45 4.26
N ARG A 37 4.49 8.11 3.36
CA ARG A 37 4.86 9.48 2.95
C ARG A 37 4.43 10.52 3.97
N GLU A 38 3.27 10.33 4.57
CA GLU A 38 2.62 11.41 5.28
C GLU A 38 2.56 11.25 6.79
N THR A 39 3.00 10.12 7.30
CA THR A 39 2.99 9.91 8.74
C THR A 39 4.29 9.29 9.21
N ASP A 40 4.46 9.28 10.52
CA ASP A 40 5.61 8.62 11.14
C ASP A 40 5.26 7.26 11.70
N LYS A 41 4.13 6.72 11.30
CA LYS A 41 3.71 5.42 11.80
C LYS A 41 4.76 4.37 11.50
N LYS A 42 4.89 3.44 12.42
CA LYS A 42 5.81 2.33 12.21
C LYS A 42 5.29 1.41 11.13
N ILE A 43 6.21 0.77 10.44
CA ILE A 43 5.83 -0.12 9.36
C ILE A 43 4.89 -1.21 9.84
N ALA A 44 5.11 -1.74 11.05
CA ALA A 44 4.22 -2.75 11.61
C ALA A 44 2.81 -2.19 11.79
N GLU A 45 2.71 -0.96 12.24
CA GLU A 45 1.41 -0.32 12.42
C GLU A 45 0.71 -0.14 11.08
N ILE A 46 1.46 0.28 10.09
CA ILE A 46 0.89 0.49 8.76
C ILE A 46 0.38 -0.82 8.20
N SER A 47 1.15 -1.88 8.36
CA SER A 47 0.73 -3.17 7.81
C SER A 47 -0.59 -3.61 8.40
N GLU A 48 -0.82 -3.34 9.68
CA GLU A 48 -2.08 -3.68 10.30
C GLU A 48 -3.21 -2.78 9.82
N GLU A 49 -2.93 -1.50 9.72
CA GLU A 49 -3.96 -0.56 9.31
C GLU A 49 -4.47 -0.80 7.91
N VAL A 50 -3.59 -1.21 7.02
CA VAL A 50 -4.03 -1.45 5.65
C VAL A 50 -4.53 -2.87 5.44
N GLY A 51 -4.54 -3.69 6.49
CA GLY A 51 -5.23 -4.96 6.42
C GLY A 51 -4.41 -6.20 6.19
N PHE A 52 -3.09 -6.11 6.36
CA PHE A 52 -2.27 -7.31 6.27
C PHE A 52 -2.17 -7.96 7.63
N GLY A 53 -2.23 -9.28 7.65
CA GLY A 53 -2.20 -10.00 8.92
C GLY A 53 -0.83 -10.04 9.57
N THR A 54 0.22 -9.98 8.79
CA THR A 54 1.57 -10.00 9.31
C THR A 54 2.43 -9.00 8.54
N ILE A 55 3.49 -8.56 9.20
CA ILE A 55 4.40 -7.64 8.55
C ILE A 55 5.14 -8.32 7.41
N ARG A 56 5.32 -9.62 7.52
CA ARG A 56 5.98 -10.40 6.49
C ARG A 56 5.18 -10.38 5.18
N SER A 57 3.87 -10.63 5.30
CA SER A 57 2.99 -10.56 4.13
C SER A 57 3.00 -9.17 3.53
N PHE A 58 2.97 -8.17 4.40
CA PHE A 58 2.99 -6.79 3.95
C PHE A 58 4.26 -6.48 3.17
N ASN A 59 5.42 -6.81 3.73
CA ASN A 59 6.67 -6.56 3.06
C ASN A 59 6.73 -7.22 1.69
N ARG A 60 6.28 -8.45 1.65
CA ARG A 60 6.30 -9.21 0.41
C ARG A 60 5.43 -8.58 -0.66
N SER A 61 4.19 -8.24 -0.29
CA SER A 61 3.26 -7.63 -1.23
C SER A 61 3.74 -6.26 -1.65
N PHE A 62 4.27 -5.50 -0.71
CA PHE A 62 4.77 -4.17 -1.02
C PHE A 62 5.89 -4.25 -2.05
N LYS A 63 6.83 -5.14 -1.82
CA LYS A 63 7.95 -5.27 -2.74
C LYS A 63 7.50 -5.77 -4.10
N GLN A 64 6.54 -6.67 -4.13
CA GLN A 64 6.01 -7.16 -5.39
C GLN A 64 5.35 -6.05 -6.19
N THR A 65 4.68 -5.15 -5.52
CA THR A 65 3.92 -4.11 -6.19
C THR A 65 4.79 -2.91 -6.55
N THR A 66 5.70 -2.51 -5.68
CA THR A 66 6.49 -1.30 -5.90
C THR A 66 7.92 -1.56 -6.33
N GLY A 67 8.41 -2.77 -6.11
CA GLY A 67 9.79 -3.10 -6.45
C GLY A 67 10.76 -2.90 -5.32
N ILE A 68 10.36 -2.23 -4.25
CA ILE A 68 11.25 -1.99 -3.12
C ILE A 68 10.51 -2.24 -1.81
N SER A 69 11.25 -2.30 -0.72
CA SER A 69 10.65 -2.54 0.57
C SER A 69 9.99 -1.27 1.12
N PRO A 70 9.07 -1.41 2.09
CA PRO A 70 8.46 -0.23 2.69
C PRO A 70 9.48 0.70 3.34
N ALA A 71 10.49 0.13 3.98
CA ALA A 71 11.52 0.95 4.61
C ALA A 71 12.30 1.74 3.57
N GLU A 72 12.62 1.10 2.48
CA GLU A 72 13.30 1.76 1.38
C GLU A 72 12.46 2.87 0.79
N TYR A 73 11.19 2.61 0.63
CA TYR A 73 10.27 3.59 0.08
C TYR A 73 10.23 4.83 0.97
N ARG A 74 10.12 4.64 2.26
CA ARG A 74 10.08 5.77 3.19
C ARG A 74 11.37 6.56 3.14
N LEU A 75 12.47 5.86 3.06
CA LEU A 75 13.76 6.52 2.97
C LEU A 75 13.86 7.38 1.72
N ASN A 76 13.43 6.84 0.60
CA ASN A 76 13.48 7.57 -0.66
C ASN A 76 12.61 8.81 -0.62
N VAL A 77 11.43 8.70 -0.04
CA VAL A 77 10.54 9.85 0.07
C VAL A 77 11.15 10.92 0.95
N THR A 78 11.77 10.50 2.04
CA THR A 78 12.42 11.45 2.94
C THR A 78 13.55 12.17 2.23
N GLU A 79 14.32 11.46 1.44
CA GLU A 79 15.40 12.07 0.68
C GLU A 79 14.86 13.08 -0.32
N LEU A 80 13.80 12.73 -1.02
CA LEU A 80 13.21 13.65 -1.98
C LEU A 80 12.72 14.92 -1.32
N LYS A 81 12.13 14.79 -0.15
CA LYS A 81 11.65 15.97 0.57
C LYS A 81 12.78 16.87 0.97
N ARG A 82 13.90 16.30 1.34
CA ARG A 82 15.07 17.11 1.71
C ARG A 82 15.64 17.85 0.52
N ILE A 83 15.70 17.18 -0.60
CA ILE A 83 16.25 17.78 -1.81
C ILE A 83 15.35 18.89 -2.30
N LYS A 84 14.08 18.71 -2.13
CA LYS A 84 13.11 19.63 -2.68
C LYS A 84 13.01 20.96 -1.99
N LYS A 85 13.65 21.13 -0.92
CA LYS A 85 13.53 22.36 -0.18
C LYS A 85 13.74 23.64 -0.98
#